data_5158059085fbbf0164e913b3059d1d60
#
_entry.id   5158059085fbbf0164e913b3059d1d60
#
_cell.length_a   1.000
_cell.length_b   1.000
_cell.length_c   1.000
_cell.angle_alpha   90.00
_cell.angle_beta   90.00
_cell.angle_gamma   90.00
#
_symmetry.space_group_name_H-M   'P 1'
#
loop_
_entity.id
_entity.type
_entity.pdbx_description
1 polymer ?
#
loop_
_entity_poly.entity_id
_entity_poly.type
_entity_poly.pdbx_seq_one_letter_code
_entity_poly.pdbx_strand_id
1 'polypeptide(L)'
;LCPKGAGLTGLRKIVDKDRRLVMHPHRLTQPLVRRPGSSEWEPISWSQAIDEMARKIKKTRDESYTKEENGVTVNRCEGIASYGAAQLNCEEAWLVQKFARSLGVVQIDNQTRVCHSSTVSGLAPSFGRGSMTSHWCDFQNADVIMTIGSNNVENHPLSSRWCHRAVDRGAKWIVVDPRFTRTASQADMYAPIRPGTDIAFFGGMIHYILEKKLYQKEYVMN
;
A
#
# COMPACT_ATOMS: atom_id res chain seq x y z
N LEU A 1 -11.36 11.80 12.13
CA LEU A 1 -10.09 11.42 12.76
C LEU A 1 -10.11 9.94 13.14
N CYS A 2 -9.04 9.21 12.80
CA CYS A 2 -8.84 7.83 13.25
C CYS A 2 -7.69 7.78 14.26
N PRO A 3 -7.54 6.69 15.02
CA PRO A 3 -6.48 6.54 16.01
C PRO A 3 -5.07 6.75 15.45
N LYS A 4 -4.84 6.39 14.19
CA LYS A 4 -3.54 6.58 13.51
C LYS A 4 -3.21 8.06 13.32
N GLY A 5 -4.16 8.84 12.83
CA GLY A 5 -3.99 10.30 12.69
C GLY A 5 -3.87 11.00 14.04
N ALA A 6 -4.66 10.59 15.04
CA ALA A 6 -4.56 11.13 16.39
C ALA A 6 -3.20 10.80 17.05
N GLY A 7 -2.67 9.59 16.79
CA GLY A 7 -1.39 9.13 17.31
C GLY A 7 -0.15 9.68 16.60
N LEU A 8 -0.31 10.37 15.47
CA LEU A 8 0.81 10.82 14.63
C LEU A 8 1.79 11.75 15.39
N THR A 9 1.26 12.59 16.27
CA THR A 9 2.08 13.49 17.11
C THR A 9 3.03 12.69 18.01
N GLY A 10 2.61 11.51 18.49
CA GLY A 10 3.41 10.62 19.32
C GLY A 10 4.65 10.05 18.64
N LEU A 11 4.72 10.09 17.30
CA LEU A 11 5.93 9.72 16.56
C LEU A 11 7.03 10.79 16.66
N ARG A 12 6.65 12.02 16.95
CA ARG A 12 7.59 13.16 17.04
C ARG A 12 7.85 13.60 18.47
N LYS A 13 6.82 13.64 19.29
CA LYS A 13 6.89 14.13 20.67
C LYS A 13 6.15 13.21 21.61
N ILE A 14 6.68 13.05 22.80
CA ILE A 14 6.05 12.32 23.92
C ILE A 14 6.01 13.20 25.15
N VAL A 15 5.16 12.82 26.09
CA VAL A 15 5.15 13.43 27.42
C VAL A 15 6.12 12.64 28.31
N ASP A 16 7.11 13.30 28.87
CA ASP A 16 8.08 12.69 29.78
C ASP A 16 7.49 12.46 31.20
N LYS A 17 8.32 11.92 32.09
CA LYS A 17 7.94 11.67 33.49
C LYS A 17 7.56 12.96 34.24
N ASP A 18 8.06 14.10 33.84
CA ASP A 18 7.79 15.41 34.42
C ASP A 18 6.60 16.13 33.77
N ARG A 19 5.82 15.41 32.92
CA ARG A 19 4.68 15.91 32.14
C ARG A 19 5.04 17.00 31.12
N ARG A 20 6.30 17.07 30.66
CA ARG A 20 6.76 17.98 29.64
C ARG A 20 6.68 17.33 28.26
N LEU A 21 6.30 18.11 27.25
CA LEU A 21 6.30 17.66 25.86
C LEU A 21 7.72 17.72 25.30
N VAL A 22 8.36 16.56 25.16
CA VAL A 22 9.74 16.40 24.67
C VAL A 22 9.78 15.67 23.35
N MET A 23 10.88 15.79 22.61
CA MET A 23 11.10 15.00 21.42
C MET A 23 11.15 13.51 21.76
N HIS A 24 10.55 12.69 20.90
CA HIS A 24 10.57 11.24 21.07
C HIS A 24 12.03 10.73 21.06
N PRO A 25 12.52 10.03 22.10
CA PRO A 25 13.94 9.66 22.23
C PRO A 25 14.44 8.74 21.10
N HIS A 26 13.55 7.95 20.48
CA HIS A 26 13.90 7.07 19.36
C HIS A 26 13.74 7.76 17.99
N ARG A 27 13.43 9.06 17.95
CA ARG A 27 13.38 9.77 16.68
C ARG A 27 14.77 10.09 16.19
N LEU A 28 15.07 9.66 14.97
CA LEU A 28 16.31 10.05 14.29
C LEU A 28 16.29 11.56 14.01
N THR A 29 17.34 12.25 14.45
CA THR A 29 17.50 13.71 14.28
C THR A 29 18.65 14.06 13.36
N GLN A 30 19.45 13.08 12.95
CA GLN A 30 20.59 13.20 12.05
C GLN A 30 20.73 11.94 11.19
N PRO A 31 21.41 12.02 10.04
CA PRO A 31 21.70 10.86 9.23
C PRO A 31 22.58 9.85 9.97
N LEU A 32 22.30 8.57 9.73
CA LEU A 32 23.12 7.47 10.23
C LEU A 32 23.66 6.68 9.05
N VAL A 33 24.90 6.21 9.17
CA VAL A 33 25.51 5.31 8.19
C VAL A 33 25.94 4.03 8.89
N ARG A 34 25.75 2.89 8.22
CA ARG A 34 26.33 1.62 8.63
C ARG A 34 27.40 1.23 7.62
N ARG A 35 28.63 1.17 8.08
CA ARG A 35 29.77 0.85 7.22
C ARG A 35 29.77 -0.63 6.82
N PRO A 36 30.32 -1.01 5.66
CA PRO A 36 30.48 -2.41 5.28
C PRO A 36 31.20 -3.21 6.37
N GLY A 37 30.63 -4.36 6.74
CA GLY A 37 31.18 -5.22 7.79
C GLY A 37 30.85 -4.80 9.22
N SER A 38 30.23 -3.63 9.44
CA SER A 38 29.77 -3.19 10.76
C SER A 38 28.31 -3.58 11.03
N SER A 39 28.00 -3.95 12.28
CA SER A 39 26.63 -4.06 12.78
C SER A 39 26.11 -2.74 13.36
N GLU A 40 26.99 -1.78 13.61
CA GLU A 40 26.67 -0.54 14.30
C GLU A 40 26.33 0.61 13.34
N TRP A 41 25.45 1.49 13.78
CA TRP A 41 25.09 2.73 13.08
C TRP A 41 25.88 3.89 13.68
N GLU A 42 26.56 4.65 12.84
CA GLU A 42 27.29 5.86 13.23
C GLU A 42 26.60 7.11 12.72
N PRO A 43 26.49 8.16 13.52
CA PRO A 43 25.93 9.43 13.09
C PRO A 43 26.92 10.18 12.18
N ILE A 44 26.40 10.78 11.11
CA ILE A 44 27.16 11.62 10.18
C ILE A 44 26.45 12.92 9.93
N SER A 45 27.16 13.93 9.40
CA SER A 45 26.53 15.19 9.00
C SER A 45 25.68 15.02 7.74
N TRP A 46 24.74 15.92 7.52
CA TRP A 46 23.97 15.96 6.26
C TRP A 46 24.87 16.19 5.04
N SER A 47 25.88 17.06 5.15
CA SER A 47 26.82 17.29 4.06
C SER A 47 27.56 16.01 3.68
N GLN A 48 28.07 15.30 4.68
CA GLN A 48 28.75 14.02 4.46
C GLN A 48 27.81 12.97 3.86
N ALA A 49 26.57 12.85 4.36
CA ALA A 49 25.59 11.91 3.83
C ALA A 49 25.29 12.17 2.34
N ILE A 50 25.05 13.46 2.00
CA ILE A 50 24.76 13.86 0.61
C ILE A 50 25.95 13.58 -0.30
N ASP A 51 27.14 13.92 0.12
CA ASP A 51 28.37 13.68 -0.65
C ASP A 51 28.65 12.19 -0.90
N GLU A 52 28.49 11.36 0.12
CA GLU A 52 28.70 9.92 0.00
C GLU A 52 27.63 9.29 -0.92
N MET A 53 26.36 9.69 -0.78
CA MET A 53 25.30 9.24 -1.66
C MET A 53 25.53 9.67 -3.12
N ALA A 54 25.86 10.95 -3.33
CA ALA A 54 26.10 11.49 -4.67
C ALA A 54 27.26 10.79 -5.36
N ARG A 55 28.38 10.55 -4.66
CA ARG A 55 29.53 9.81 -5.19
C ARG A 55 29.15 8.37 -5.56
N LYS A 56 28.38 7.70 -4.71
CA LYS A 56 27.95 6.32 -4.97
C LYS A 56 26.99 6.26 -6.18
N ILE A 57 26.01 7.15 -6.25
CA ILE A 57 25.08 7.26 -7.39
C ILE A 57 25.87 7.50 -8.68
N LYS A 58 26.76 8.49 -8.66
CA LYS A 58 27.60 8.82 -9.83
C LYS A 58 28.44 7.63 -10.28
N LYS A 59 29.13 6.98 -9.34
CA LYS A 59 29.96 5.81 -9.65
C LYS A 59 29.13 4.71 -10.30
N THR A 60 28.04 4.30 -9.66
CA THR A 60 27.16 3.24 -10.17
C THR A 60 26.58 3.59 -11.53
N ARG A 61 26.17 4.84 -11.72
CA ARG A 61 25.69 5.32 -13.02
C ARG A 61 26.78 5.23 -14.09
N ASP A 62 27.97 5.77 -13.82
CA ASP A 62 29.06 5.78 -14.80
C ASP A 62 29.51 4.36 -15.21
N GLU A 63 29.43 3.40 -14.28
CA GLU A 63 29.77 1.98 -14.52
C GLU A 63 28.69 1.21 -15.27
N SER A 64 27.42 1.66 -15.22
CA SER A 64 26.27 0.93 -15.78
C SER A 64 25.48 1.70 -16.84
N TYR A 65 26.01 2.83 -17.32
CA TYR A 65 25.35 3.65 -18.31
C TYR A 65 25.66 3.19 -19.73
N THR A 66 24.61 2.89 -20.49
CA THR A 66 24.71 2.54 -21.90
C THR A 66 24.15 3.68 -22.73
N LYS A 67 25.02 4.34 -23.52
CA LYS A 67 24.62 5.44 -24.39
C LYS A 67 23.91 4.93 -25.66
N GLU A 68 24.47 3.90 -26.25
CA GLU A 68 24.02 3.37 -27.54
C GLU A 68 24.00 1.84 -27.51
N GLU A 69 23.03 1.23 -28.15
CA GLU A 69 22.92 -0.22 -28.32
C GLU A 69 22.40 -0.54 -29.72
N ASN A 70 23.12 -1.38 -30.44
CA ASN A 70 22.78 -1.79 -31.83
C ASN A 70 22.53 -0.60 -32.77
N GLY A 71 23.32 0.49 -32.64
CA GLY A 71 23.18 1.70 -33.45
C GLY A 71 22.03 2.64 -33.06
N VAL A 72 21.33 2.34 -31.95
CA VAL A 72 20.25 3.16 -31.44
C VAL A 72 20.68 3.84 -30.12
N THR A 73 20.47 5.15 -30.02
CA THR A 73 20.71 5.89 -28.78
C THR A 73 19.67 5.52 -27.72
N VAL A 74 20.11 4.89 -26.62
CA VAL A 74 19.24 4.41 -25.55
C VAL A 74 19.37 5.22 -24.26
N ASN A 75 20.54 5.77 -23.96
CA ASN A 75 20.81 6.63 -22.78
C ASN A 75 20.29 6.03 -21.47
N ARG A 76 20.51 4.75 -21.20
CA ARG A 76 19.96 4.04 -20.06
C ARG A 76 21.02 3.69 -19.01
N CYS A 77 20.60 3.68 -17.75
CA CYS A 77 21.35 3.21 -16.59
C CYS A 77 20.58 2.05 -15.95
N GLU A 78 21.16 0.86 -15.97
CA GLU A 78 20.55 -0.36 -15.42
C GLU A 78 21.07 -0.72 -14.01
N GLY A 79 22.14 -0.07 -13.55
CA GLY A 79 22.71 -0.32 -12.22
C GLY A 79 21.95 0.35 -11.06
N ILE A 80 20.95 1.18 -11.37
CA ILE A 80 20.16 1.90 -10.36
C ILE A 80 18.69 1.63 -10.58
N ALA A 81 17.97 1.33 -9.49
CA ALA A 81 16.51 1.28 -9.46
C ALA A 81 15.96 2.35 -8.51
N SER A 82 14.84 2.96 -8.87
CA SER A 82 14.08 3.89 -8.03
C SER A 82 12.75 3.28 -7.64
N TYR A 83 12.50 3.16 -6.35
CA TYR A 83 11.25 2.62 -5.82
C TYR A 83 10.58 3.69 -4.94
N GLY A 84 9.47 4.22 -5.41
CA GLY A 84 8.73 5.28 -4.73
C GLY A 84 7.91 4.80 -3.53
N ALA A 85 7.27 5.73 -2.86
CA ALA A 85 6.45 5.49 -1.68
C ALA A 85 5.06 6.14 -1.80
N ALA A 86 4.11 5.67 -0.96
CA ALA A 86 2.77 6.23 -0.90
C ALA A 86 2.69 7.58 -0.18
N GLN A 87 3.70 7.90 0.63
CA GLN A 87 3.73 9.10 1.48
C GLN A 87 4.37 10.32 0.80
N LEU A 88 4.37 10.34 -0.52
CA LEU A 88 4.82 11.47 -1.34
C LEU A 88 3.60 12.23 -1.87
N ASN A 89 3.70 13.55 -1.95
CA ASN A 89 2.76 14.36 -2.72
C ASN A 89 3.08 14.28 -4.24
N CYS A 90 2.23 14.84 -5.07
CA CYS A 90 2.38 14.75 -6.53
C CYS A 90 3.67 15.43 -7.02
N GLU A 91 4.04 16.57 -6.43
CA GLU A 91 5.23 17.32 -6.77
C GLU A 91 6.51 16.56 -6.40
N GLU A 92 6.54 15.95 -5.22
CA GLU A 92 7.66 15.11 -4.78
C GLU A 92 7.80 13.86 -5.67
N ALA A 93 6.71 13.18 -5.98
CA ALA A 93 6.71 12.02 -6.88
C ALA A 93 7.21 12.39 -8.28
N TRP A 94 6.79 13.55 -8.80
CA TRP A 94 7.27 14.07 -10.08
C TRP A 94 8.78 14.40 -10.05
N LEU A 95 9.27 15.03 -8.98
CA LEU A 95 10.69 15.34 -8.82
C LEU A 95 11.54 14.07 -8.74
N VAL A 96 11.09 13.05 -7.99
CA VAL A 96 11.79 11.75 -7.92
C VAL A 96 11.87 11.11 -9.30
N GLN A 97 10.78 11.09 -10.06
CA GLN A 97 10.77 10.53 -11.40
C GLN A 97 11.66 11.34 -12.36
N LYS A 98 11.59 12.66 -12.32
CA LYS A 98 12.43 13.53 -13.14
C LYS A 98 13.92 13.34 -12.84
N PHE A 99 14.28 13.29 -11.56
CA PHE A 99 15.65 13.04 -11.13
C PHE A 99 16.14 11.66 -11.62
N ALA A 100 15.38 10.60 -11.38
CA ALA A 100 15.76 9.25 -11.82
C ALA A 100 15.94 9.20 -13.35
N ARG A 101 15.02 9.78 -14.14
CA ARG A 101 15.13 9.83 -15.58
C ARG A 101 16.28 10.66 -16.08
N SER A 102 16.64 11.76 -15.40
CA SER A 102 17.82 12.58 -15.75
C SER A 102 19.14 11.82 -15.62
N LEU A 103 19.17 10.80 -14.76
CA LEU A 103 20.31 9.87 -14.62
C LEU A 103 20.28 8.72 -15.63
N GLY A 104 19.22 8.59 -16.42
CA GLY A 104 19.02 7.47 -17.35
C GLY A 104 18.43 6.23 -16.69
N VAL A 105 17.97 6.31 -15.45
CA VAL A 105 17.37 5.16 -14.73
C VAL A 105 16.08 4.74 -15.43
N VAL A 106 15.97 3.46 -15.75
CA VAL A 106 14.80 2.86 -16.44
C VAL A 106 13.92 2.07 -15.45
N GLN A 107 14.50 1.49 -14.42
CA GLN A 107 13.77 0.78 -13.38
C GLN A 107 13.19 1.77 -12.36
N ILE A 108 12.05 2.32 -12.70
CA ILE A 108 11.29 3.24 -11.83
C ILE A 108 9.95 2.59 -11.54
N ASP A 109 9.68 2.32 -10.28
CA ASP A 109 8.40 1.77 -9.85
C ASP A 109 7.95 2.41 -8.52
N ASN A 110 6.78 2.04 -8.05
CA ASN A 110 6.16 2.62 -6.87
C ASN A 110 5.44 1.52 -6.07
N GLN A 111 5.17 1.77 -4.78
CA GLN A 111 4.44 0.84 -3.93
C GLN A 111 3.07 0.43 -4.53
N THR A 112 2.49 1.27 -5.37
CA THR A 112 1.22 1.00 -6.08
C THR A 112 1.30 -0.28 -6.92
N ARG A 113 2.49 -0.63 -7.46
CA ARG A 113 2.73 -1.87 -8.19
C ARG A 113 2.35 -3.11 -7.38
N VAL A 114 2.72 -3.16 -6.11
CA VAL A 114 2.44 -4.30 -5.21
C VAL A 114 1.16 -4.13 -4.39
N CYS A 115 0.58 -2.94 -4.34
CA CYS A 115 -0.58 -2.61 -3.51
C CYS A 115 -1.88 -2.52 -4.32
N HIS A 116 -1.88 -1.75 -5.41
CA HIS A 116 -3.09 -1.41 -6.17
C HIS A 116 -3.13 -2.01 -7.58
N SER A 117 -2.02 -2.50 -8.13
CA SER A 117 -1.98 -2.92 -9.54
C SER A 117 -2.94 -4.06 -9.85
N SER A 118 -3.11 -5.02 -8.97
CA SER A 118 -4.07 -6.12 -9.11
C SER A 118 -5.51 -5.60 -9.14
N THR A 119 -5.85 -4.68 -8.24
CA THR A 119 -7.17 -4.02 -8.20
C THR A 119 -7.42 -3.19 -9.47
N VAL A 120 -6.44 -2.39 -9.91
CA VAL A 120 -6.55 -1.61 -11.15
C VAL A 120 -6.75 -2.52 -12.35
N SER A 121 -5.96 -3.59 -12.47
CA SER A 121 -6.07 -4.55 -13.57
C SER A 121 -7.40 -5.34 -13.54
N GLY A 122 -7.94 -5.62 -12.37
CA GLY A 122 -9.20 -6.32 -12.20
C GLY A 122 -10.42 -5.43 -12.46
N LEU A 123 -10.42 -4.19 -11.96
CA LEU A 123 -11.57 -3.30 -12.06
C LEU A 123 -11.65 -2.53 -13.38
N ALA A 124 -10.50 -2.13 -13.95
CA ALA A 124 -10.51 -1.28 -15.14
C ALA A 124 -11.21 -1.92 -16.35
N PRO A 125 -11.01 -3.21 -16.69
CA PRO A 125 -11.71 -3.85 -17.79
C PRO A 125 -13.23 -3.96 -17.58
N SER A 126 -13.68 -4.09 -16.33
CA SER A 126 -15.10 -4.28 -16.00
C SER A 126 -15.86 -2.98 -15.78
N PHE A 127 -15.21 -1.98 -15.18
CA PHE A 127 -15.85 -0.73 -14.73
C PHE A 127 -15.24 0.53 -15.35
N GLY A 128 -14.23 0.41 -16.20
CA GLY A 128 -13.56 1.54 -16.86
C GLY A 128 -12.62 2.33 -15.94
N ARG A 129 -12.49 1.98 -14.66
CA ARG A 129 -11.53 2.62 -13.73
C ARG A 129 -11.08 1.64 -12.65
N GLY A 130 -9.84 1.78 -12.23
CA GLY A 130 -9.25 0.93 -11.19
C GLY A 130 -9.44 1.47 -9.77
N SER A 131 -10.67 1.81 -9.41
CA SER A 131 -11.00 2.43 -8.13
C SER A 131 -12.33 1.92 -7.60
N MET A 132 -12.61 2.20 -6.33
CA MET A 132 -13.87 1.88 -5.66
C MET A 132 -15.09 2.35 -6.46
N THR A 133 -16.09 1.49 -6.60
CA THR A 133 -17.30 1.76 -7.39
C THR A 133 -18.42 2.43 -6.61
N SER A 134 -18.35 2.41 -5.28
CA SER A 134 -19.32 3.04 -4.37
C SER A 134 -18.60 3.87 -3.31
N HIS A 135 -19.36 4.54 -2.44
CA HIS A 135 -18.82 5.27 -1.31
C HIS A 135 -18.89 4.43 -0.03
N TRP A 136 -17.97 4.64 0.91
CA TRP A 136 -17.91 3.90 2.17
C TRP A 136 -19.20 3.97 3.00
N CYS A 137 -19.90 5.11 2.96
CA CYS A 137 -21.17 5.25 3.68
C CYS A 137 -22.28 4.34 3.15
N ASP A 138 -22.16 3.85 1.93
CA ASP A 138 -23.15 2.93 1.35
C ASP A 138 -23.12 1.55 1.99
N PHE A 139 -22.01 1.19 2.64
CA PHE A 139 -21.92 -0.09 3.38
C PHE A 139 -23.03 -0.23 4.44
N GLN A 140 -23.47 0.88 5.03
CA GLN A 140 -24.58 0.84 6.00
C GLN A 140 -25.90 0.35 5.42
N ASN A 141 -26.07 0.38 4.08
CA ASN A 141 -27.27 -0.02 3.38
C ASN A 141 -27.23 -1.48 2.91
N ALA A 142 -26.08 -2.16 3.07
CA ALA A 142 -25.91 -3.54 2.65
C ALA A 142 -26.60 -4.50 3.63
N ASP A 143 -27.17 -5.59 3.12
CA ASP A 143 -27.70 -6.71 3.90
C ASP A 143 -26.61 -7.76 4.18
N VAL A 144 -25.59 -7.83 3.32
CA VAL A 144 -24.42 -8.68 3.49
C VAL A 144 -23.16 -7.89 3.14
N ILE A 145 -22.18 -7.93 4.01
CA ILE A 145 -20.84 -7.36 3.78
C ILE A 145 -19.84 -8.49 3.77
N MET A 146 -19.03 -8.57 2.71
CA MET A 146 -17.92 -9.49 2.63
C MET A 146 -16.60 -8.74 2.57
N THR A 147 -15.73 -8.96 3.56
CA THR A 147 -14.37 -8.42 3.60
C THR A 147 -13.38 -9.52 3.29
N ILE A 148 -12.58 -9.37 2.24
CA ILE A 148 -11.62 -10.36 1.80
C ILE A 148 -10.22 -9.77 1.78
N GLY A 149 -9.25 -10.43 2.46
CA GLY A 149 -7.85 -10.03 2.49
C GLY A 149 -7.63 -8.63 3.05
N SER A 150 -8.52 -8.14 3.88
CA SER A 150 -8.46 -6.78 4.42
C SER A 150 -8.77 -6.75 5.91
N ASN A 151 -7.96 -5.97 6.64
CA ASN A 151 -8.17 -5.70 8.06
C ASN A 151 -8.66 -4.26 8.28
N ASN A 152 -9.83 -3.94 7.74
CA ASN A 152 -10.36 -2.58 7.71
C ASN A 152 -10.63 -1.98 9.09
N VAL A 153 -10.88 -2.76 10.11
CA VAL A 153 -10.99 -2.27 11.51
C VAL A 153 -9.68 -1.59 11.97
N GLU A 154 -8.53 -2.08 11.52
CA GLU A 154 -7.23 -1.49 11.87
C GLU A 154 -6.71 -0.52 10.81
N ASN A 155 -6.75 -0.89 9.52
CA ASN A 155 -6.16 -0.06 8.46
C ASN A 155 -7.07 1.07 7.97
N HIS A 156 -8.40 0.88 8.02
CA HIS A 156 -9.41 1.86 7.61
C HIS A 156 -10.55 1.95 8.64
N PRO A 157 -10.27 2.32 9.90
CA PRO A 157 -11.24 2.22 10.99
C PRO A 157 -12.52 3.03 10.77
N LEU A 158 -12.46 4.09 9.94
CA LEU A 158 -13.67 4.85 9.61
C LEU A 158 -14.62 4.10 8.68
N SER A 159 -14.12 3.15 7.87
CA SER A 159 -15.00 2.30 7.05
C SER A 159 -15.75 1.28 7.90
N SER A 160 -15.12 0.73 8.93
CA SER A 160 -15.73 -0.26 9.81
C SER A 160 -16.96 0.30 10.55
N ARG A 161 -17.00 1.60 10.82
CA ARG A 161 -18.16 2.28 11.38
C ARG A 161 -19.43 2.08 10.54
N TRP A 162 -19.29 2.08 9.23
CA TRP A 162 -20.40 1.86 8.31
C TRP A 162 -20.80 0.39 8.23
N CYS A 163 -19.81 -0.51 8.34
CA CYS A 163 -20.08 -1.94 8.46
C CYS A 163 -20.88 -2.25 9.75
N HIS A 164 -20.46 -1.69 10.88
CA HIS A 164 -21.21 -1.86 12.14
C HIS A 164 -22.63 -1.34 12.07
N ARG A 165 -22.88 -0.20 11.43
CA ARG A 165 -24.25 0.30 11.22
C ARG A 165 -25.12 -0.64 10.40
N ALA A 166 -24.54 -1.36 9.43
CA ALA A 166 -25.28 -2.39 8.71
C ALA A 166 -25.58 -3.59 9.62
N VAL A 167 -24.61 -4.04 10.40
CA VAL A 167 -24.77 -5.15 11.37
C VAL A 167 -25.83 -4.79 12.42
N ASP A 168 -25.83 -3.57 12.93
CA ASP A 168 -26.85 -3.07 13.88
C ASP A 168 -28.28 -3.11 13.29
N ARG A 169 -28.39 -3.06 11.96
CA ARG A 169 -29.65 -3.23 11.23
C ARG A 169 -29.99 -4.69 10.90
N GLY A 170 -29.12 -5.64 11.25
CA GLY A 170 -29.32 -7.05 10.98
C GLY A 170 -28.54 -7.61 9.78
N ALA A 171 -27.69 -6.80 9.11
CA ALA A 171 -26.82 -7.28 8.05
C ALA A 171 -25.82 -8.34 8.56
N LYS A 172 -25.36 -9.21 7.66
CA LYS A 172 -24.34 -10.20 7.96
C LYS A 172 -22.98 -9.74 7.48
N TRP A 173 -21.99 -9.87 8.35
CA TRP A 173 -20.61 -9.54 8.02
C TRP A 173 -19.77 -10.82 7.94
N ILE A 174 -19.22 -11.09 6.76
CA ILE A 174 -18.38 -12.25 6.45
C ILE A 174 -16.95 -11.75 6.24
N VAL A 175 -15.99 -12.38 6.88
CA VAL A 175 -14.56 -12.10 6.66
C VAL A 175 -13.86 -13.34 6.13
N VAL A 176 -13.17 -13.16 5.01
CA VAL A 176 -12.37 -14.21 4.35
C VAL A 176 -10.92 -13.73 4.37
N ASP A 177 -10.07 -14.38 5.15
CA ASP A 177 -8.68 -13.96 5.33
C ASP A 177 -7.83 -15.16 5.79
N PRO A 178 -6.57 -15.27 5.35
CA PRO A 178 -5.66 -16.29 5.87
C PRO A 178 -5.38 -16.16 7.38
N ARG A 179 -5.53 -14.95 7.92
CA ARG A 179 -5.26 -14.62 9.31
C ARG A 179 -6.53 -14.16 10.02
N PHE A 180 -6.75 -14.66 11.25
CA PHE A 180 -7.81 -14.14 12.12
C PHE A 180 -7.43 -12.73 12.60
N THR A 181 -7.99 -11.72 11.95
CA THR A 181 -7.71 -10.29 12.18
C THR A 181 -8.69 -9.67 13.16
N ARG A 182 -8.47 -8.41 13.56
CA ARG A 182 -9.46 -7.64 14.32
C ARG A 182 -10.76 -7.43 13.55
N THR A 183 -10.71 -7.41 12.22
CA THR A 183 -11.92 -7.38 11.40
C THR A 183 -12.66 -8.70 11.51
N ALA A 184 -11.94 -9.83 11.46
CA ALA A 184 -12.54 -11.16 11.62
C ALA A 184 -13.22 -11.33 12.99
N SER A 185 -12.65 -10.73 14.06
CA SER A 185 -13.26 -10.79 15.40
C SER A 185 -14.57 -10.00 15.55
N GLN A 186 -14.92 -9.17 14.56
CA GLN A 186 -16.16 -8.39 14.53
C GLN A 186 -17.21 -8.99 13.59
N ALA A 187 -16.85 -10.02 12.84
CA ALA A 187 -17.69 -10.62 11.83
C ALA A 187 -18.63 -11.70 12.40
N ASP A 188 -19.79 -11.89 11.75
CA ASP A 188 -20.68 -13.02 12.03
C ASP A 188 -20.06 -14.34 11.58
N MET A 189 -19.26 -14.32 10.51
CA MET A 189 -18.62 -15.50 9.95
C MET A 189 -17.17 -15.19 9.54
N TYR A 190 -16.27 -16.06 9.92
CA TYR A 190 -14.88 -16.07 9.46
C TYR A 190 -14.60 -17.33 8.65
N ALA A 191 -14.07 -17.14 7.44
CA ALA A 191 -13.66 -18.22 6.55
C ALA A 191 -12.15 -18.10 6.27
N PRO A 192 -11.32 -18.97 6.86
CA PRO A 192 -9.89 -18.98 6.56
C PRO A 192 -9.65 -19.53 5.15
N ILE A 193 -8.81 -18.83 4.38
CA ILE A 193 -8.33 -19.30 3.07
C ILE A 193 -6.81 -19.40 3.05
N ARG A 194 -6.29 -20.22 2.15
CA ARG A 194 -4.86 -20.24 1.86
C ARG A 194 -4.51 -19.04 0.97
N PRO A 195 -3.42 -18.29 1.23
CA PRO A 195 -2.95 -17.24 0.32
C PRO A 195 -2.83 -17.76 -1.13
N GLY A 196 -3.35 -16.98 -2.10
CA GLY A 196 -3.35 -17.33 -3.51
C GLY A 196 -4.52 -18.23 -3.96
N THR A 197 -5.49 -18.52 -3.10
CA THR A 197 -6.67 -19.35 -3.44
C THR A 197 -7.95 -18.52 -3.67
N ASP A 198 -7.85 -17.21 -3.74
CA ASP A 198 -8.99 -16.30 -3.94
C ASP A 198 -9.78 -16.64 -5.22
N ILE A 199 -9.08 -16.95 -6.31
CA ILE A 199 -9.71 -17.35 -7.58
C ILE A 199 -10.57 -18.61 -7.41
N ALA A 200 -10.05 -19.61 -6.69
CA ALA A 200 -10.79 -20.84 -6.42
C ALA A 200 -12.00 -20.59 -5.52
N PHE A 201 -11.85 -19.73 -4.50
CA PHE A 201 -12.95 -19.35 -3.61
C PHE A 201 -14.08 -18.65 -4.37
N PHE A 202 -13.77 -17.61 -5.14
CA PHE A 202 -14.77 -16.91 -5.94
C PHE A 202 -15.34 -17.76 -7.06
N GLY A 203 -14.51 -18.58 -7.72
CA GLY A 203 -14.97 -19.52 -8.73
C GLY A 203 -15.99 -20.51 -8.18
N GLY A 204 -15.77 -21.02 -6.97
CA GLY A 204 -16.71 -21.87 -6.26
C GLY A 204 -18.03 -21.16 -5.93
N MET A 205 -17.97 -19.91 -5.47
CA MET A 205 -19.17 -19.10 -5.23
C MET A 205 -19.97 -18.86 -6.52
N ILE A 206 -19.30 -18.46 -7.59
CA ILE A 206 -19.93 -18.20 -8.89
C ILE A 206 -20.58 -19.50 -9.43
N HIS A 207 -19.85 -20.60 -9.36
CA HIS A 207 -20.37 -21.91 -9.77
C HIS A 207 -21.67 -22.25 -9.04
N TYR A 208 -21.68 -22.13 -7.71
CA TYR A 208 -22.87 -22.39 -6.90
C TYR A 208 -24.06 -21.48 -7.28
N ILE A 209 -23.79 -20.17 -7.44
CA ILE A 209 -24.81 -19.19 -7.83
C ILE A 209 -25.43 -19.54 -9.19
N LEU A 210 -24.60 -19.93 -10.16
CA LEU A 210 -25.06 -20.30 -11.51
C LEU A 210 -25.82 -21.63 -11.50
N GLU A 211 -25.28 -22.64 -10.84
CA GLU A 211 -25.93 -23.98 -10.71
C GLU A 211 -27.31 -23.84 -10.09
N LYS A 212 -27.43 -23.09 -9.01
CA LYS A 212 -28.70 -22.87 -8.29
C LYS A 212 -29.57 -21.76 -8.89
N LYS A 213 -29.12 -21.09 -9.95
CA LYS A 213 -29.83 -19.97 -10.61
C LYS A 213 -30.19 -18.82 -9.65
N LEU A 214 -29.27 -18.51 -8.71
CA LEU A 214 -29.48 -17.49 -7.67
C LEU A 214 -29.08 -16.07 -8.14
N TYR A 215 -28.68 -15.89 -9.38
CA TYR A 215 -28.31 -14.61 -9.93
C TYR A 215 -29.56 -13.77 -10.26
N GLN A 216 -29.42 -12.44 -10.18
CA GLN A 216 -30.49 -11.50 -10.55
C GLN A 216 -30.60 -11.43 -12.09
N LYS A 217 -31.59 -12.15 -12.62
CA LYS A 217 -31.72 -12.37 -14.08
C LYS A 217 -31.86 -11.05 -14.85
N GLU A 218 -32.69 -10.12 -14.38
CA GLU A 218 -32.87 -8.82 -15.06
C GLU A 218 -31.58 -8.04 -15.20
N TYR A 219 -30.78 -7.97 -14.10
CA TYR A 219 -29.50 -7.25 -14.10
C TYR A 219 -28.45 -7.92 -15.03
N VAL A 220 -28.42 -9.26 -15.08
CA VAL A 220 -27.42 -9.99 -15.87
C VAL A 220 -27.76 -9.98 -17.36
N MET A 221 -29.05 -9.87 -17.72
CA MET A 221 -29.52 -9.96 -19.13
C MET A 221 -29.67 -8.59 -19.81
N ASN A 222 -29.62 -7.48 -19.07
CA ASN A 222 -29.65 -6.11 -19.58
C ASN A 222 -28.27 -5.47 -19.59
#